data_0c2522e9cb1df823426ef9e7b6a954e1
#
_entry.id   0c2522e9cb1df823426ef9e7b6a954e1
#
_cell.length_a   1.000
_cell.length_b   1.000
_cell.length_c   1.000
_cell.angle_alpha   90.00
_cell.angle_beta   90.00
_cell.angle_gamma   90.00
#
_symmetry.space_group_name_H-M   'P 1'
#
loop_
_entity.id
_entity.type
_entity.pdbx_description
1 polymer ?
#
loop_
_entity_poly.entity_id
_entity_poly.type
_entity_poly.pdbx_seq_one_letter_code
_entity_poly.pdbx_strand_id
1 'polypeptide(L)'
;MTIDVHAHYVPQSLVAAARQRGADMGVRVIDGAATPALEFSYGFKVRPFFPKLVETAEQRTAWLDSERIDRQLVATWPDIYAYGLLPKQCVAWHALLNDTLAGWCDDNTGRFAFVASVPLPNAEDAAAELARAANLGAVAVMVSSNVEGQNIGELPLDALWASASQLRIPVMIHPMASAPMPRAAKFGLTQSVQYTFDTTLGVGSLIFSGVLDRFPSLTLVLSHGGGAYPYLAGRFDIMHARMDKSSQSDVAQRAPSSYAQQMVYDSIVHAPKPLRFLADLVGIDRLVLGTDYSFPPADLSPLASLRAAGFNATDIKKIAEDNPYRLFPRLNHRR
;
A
#
# COMPACT_ATOMS: atom_id res chain seq x y z
N MET A 1 -20.65 -2.33 7.78
CA MET A 1 -20.28 -2.55 6.37
C MET A 1 -18.89 -3.15 6.36
N THR A 2 -18.75 -4.28 5.70
CA THR A 2 -17.46 -4.98 5.51
C THR A 2 -16.60 -4.23 4.50
N ILE A 3 -15.40 -3.86 4.87
CA ILE A 3 -14.49 -3.08 4.03
C ILE A 3 -13.20 -3.83 3.80
N ASP A 4 -12.87 -4.06 2.54
CA ASP A 4 -11.55 -4.49 2.10
C ASP A 4 -10.68 -3.24 1.89
N VAL A 5 -9.61 -3.09 2.68
CA VAL A 5 -8.77 -1.88 2.65
C VAL A 5 -7.59 -1.97 1.70
N HIS A 6 -7.35 -3.15 1.10
CA HIS A 6 -6.16 -3.37 0.27
C HIS A 6 -6.51 -4.14 -1.00
N ALA A 7 -6.67 -3.42 -2.09
CA ALA A 7 -6.87 -3.97 -3.43
C ALA A 7 -6.32 -3.03 -4.51
N HIS A 8 -6.20 -3.55 -5.74
CA HIS A 8 -5.60 -2.82 -6.85
C HIS A 8 -6.51 -2.78 -8.07
N TYR A 9 -6.41 -1.67 -8.83
CA TYR A 9 -7.18 -1.49 -10.05
C TYR A 9 -6.47 -0.54 -11.01
N VAL A 10 -6.58 -0.79 -12.31
CA VAL A 10 -6.07 0.07 -13.38
C VAL A 10 -7.24 0.45 -14.28
N PRO A 11 -7.77 1.68 -14.16
CA PRO A 11 -8.87 2.14 -15.00
C PRO A 11 -8.54 2.09 -16.49
N GLN A 12 -9.50 1.71 -17.32
CA GLN A 12 -9.32 1.77 -18.79
C GLN A 12 -9.05 3.19 -19.28
N SER A 13 -9.61 4.20 -18.60
CA SER A 13 -9.34 5.62 -18.84
C SER A 13 -7.86 5.98 -18.65
N LEU A 14 -7.15 5.35 -17.69
CA LEU A 14 -5.71 5.52 -17.54
C LEU A 14 -4.95 5.03 -18.76
N VAL A 15 -5.27 3.82 -19.24
CA VAL A 15 -4.63 3.24 -20.43
C VAL A 15 -4.89 4.10 -21.66
N ALA A 16 -6.13 4.57 -21.84
CA ALA A 16 -6.50 5.45 -22.95
C ALA A 16 -5.74 6.79 -22.88
N ALA A 17 -5.67 7.42 -21.71
CA ALA A 17 -4.94 8.67 -21.53
C ALA A 17 -3.42 8.48 -21.73
N ALA A 18 -2.85 7.36 -21.26
CA ALA A 18 -1.44 7.04 -21.47
C ALA A 18 -1.11 6.82 -22.97
N ARG A 19 -2.02 6.29 -23.77
CA ARG A 19 -1.85 6.18 -25.23
C ARG A 19 -1.80 7.55 -25.91
N GLN A 20 -2.58 8.51 -25.43
CA GLN A 20 -2.72 9.83 -26.05
C GLN A 20 -1.57 10.77 -25.67
N ARG A 21 -1.19 10.81 -24.40
CA ARG A 21 -0.26 11.79 -23.85
C ARG A 21 0.85 11.21 -22.94
N GLY A 22 0.97 9.88 -22.90
CA GLY A 22 1.98 9.21 -22.06
C GLY A 22 3.41 9.57 -22.46
N ALA A 23 3.67 9.82 -23.75
CA ALA A 23 5.00 10.19 -24.24
C ALA A 23 5.57 11.42 -23.51
N ASP A 24 4.75 12.44 -23.22
CA ASP A 24 5.16 13.66 -22.51
C ASP A 24 5.56 13.35 -21.05
N MET A 25 4.98 12.30 -20.49
CA MET A 25 5.24 11.80 -19.14
C MET A 25 6.29 10.67 -19.10
N GLY A 26 6.93 10.37 -20.23
CA GLY A 26 7.91 9.28 -20.31
C GLY A 26 7.28 7.89 -20.20
N VAL A 27 6.02 7.72 -20.58
CA VAL A 27 5.25 6.46 -20.49
C VAL A 27 4.77 6.04 -21.87
N ARG A 28 4.96 4.78 -22.21
CA ARG A 28 4.49 4.17 -23.44
C ARG A 28 3.63 2.94 -23.14
N VAL A 29 2.46 2.88 -23.74
CA VAL A 29 1.61 1.67 -23.71
C VAL A 29 2.10 0.70 -24.77
N ILE A 30 2.30 -0.54 -24.37
CA ILE A 30 2.65 -1.66 -25.25
C ILE A 30 1.44 -2.57 -25.35
N ASP A 31 0.99 -2.83 -26.58
CA ASP A 31 -0.12 -3.76 -26.81
C ASP A 31 0.33 -5.20 -26.57
N GLY A 32 -0.42 -5.92 -25.77
CA GLY A 32 -0.25 -7.35 -25.52
C GLY A 32 -1.40 -8.16 -26.13
N ALA A 33 -1.24 -9.48 -26.18
CA ALA A 33 -2.26 -10.37 -26.75
C ALA A 33 -3.59 -10.35 -25.96
N ALA A 34 -3.56 -10.12 -24.65
CA ALA A 34 -4.74 -10.12 -23.80
C ALA A 34 -4.93 -8.78 -23.04
N THR A 35 -3.86 -8.24 -22.50
CA THR A 35 -3.86 -7.00 -21.72
C THR A 35 -2.65 -6.16 -22.11
N PRO A 36 -2.71 -4.82 -22.01
CA PRO A 36 -1.57 -3.96 -22.27
C PRO A 36 -0.50 -4.08 -21.18
N ALA A 37 0.69 -3.58 -21.51
CA ALA A 37 1.81 -3.35 -20.61
C ALA A 37 2.23 -1.89 -20.68
N LEU A 38 3.07 -1.44 -19.73
CA LEU A 38 3.69 -0.13 -19.78
C LEU A 38 5.21 -0.24 -19.85
N GLU A 39 5.81 0.67 -20.58
CA GLU A 39 7.25 0.91 -20.63
C GLU A 39 7.52 2.37 -20.25
N PHE A 40 8.53 2.57 -19.41
CA PHE A 40 8.91 3.87 -18.93
C PHE A 40 10.25 4.33 -19.53
N SER A 41 10.42 5.64 -19.72
CA SER A 41 11.56 6.23 -20.42
C SER A 41 12.93 5.91 -19.80
N TYR A 42 12.96 5.51 -18.52
CA TYR A 42 14.18 5.06 -17.85
C TYR A 42 14.49 3.56 -18.03
N GLY A 43 13.75 2.88 -18.94
CA GLY A 43 14.03 1.49 -19.33
C GLY A 43 13.27 0.42 -18.55
N PHE A 44 12.52 0.78 -17.51
CA PHE A 44 11.69 -0.17 -16.79
C PHE A 44 10.44 -0.55 -17.60
N LYS A 45 10.14 -1.85 -17.63
CA LYS A 45 8.94 -2.40 -18.28
C LYS A 45 8.17 -3.24 -17.29
N VAL A 46 6.91 -2.91 -17.09
CA VAL A 46 6.01 -3.82 -16.39
C VAL A 46 5.54 -4.91 -17.32
N ARG A 47 5.27 -6.08 -16.77
CA ARG A 47 4.62 -7.17 -17.51
C ARG A 47 3.20 -6.75 -17.94
N PRO A 48 2.55 -7.46 -18.87
CA PRO A 48 1.14 -7.24 -19.19
C PRO A 48 0.29 -7.27 -17.92
N PHE A 49 -0.70 -6.38 -17.84
CA PHE A 49 -1.57 -6.28 -16.66
C PHE A 49 -2.26 -7.62 -16.38
N PHE A 50 -2.40 -7.95 -15.12
CA PHE A 50 -3.26 -9.07 -14.74
C PHE A 50 -4.69 -8.78 -15.17
N PRO A 51 -5.43 -9.76 -15.71
CA PRO A 51 -6.79 -9.52 -16.22
C PRO A 51 -7.71 -8.85 -15.19
N LYS A 52 -7.61 -9.22 -13.92
CA LYS A 52 -8.42 -8.62 -12.84
C LYS A 52 -8.05 -7.17 -12.50
N LEU A 53 -6.86 -6.68 -12.91
CA LEU A 53 -6.51 -5.26 -12.75
C LEU A 53 -7.33 -4.35 -13.66
N VAL A 54 -7.82 -4.87 -14.78
CA VAL A 54 -8.52 -4.13 -15.85
C VAL A 54 -9.92 -4.69 -16.11
N GLU A 55 -10.45 -5.51 -15.23
CA GLU A 55 -11.81 -6.05 -15.33
C GLU A 55 -12.87 -4.95 -15.26
N THR A 56 -14.11 -5.26 -15.61
CA THR A 56 -15.19 -4.28 -15.50
C THR A 56 -15.63 -4.08 -14.03
N ALA A 57 -16.26 -2.94 -13.73
CA ALA A 57 -16.80 -2.68 -12.40
C ALA A 57 -17.87 -3.71 -12.00
N GLU A 58 -18.66 -4.18 -12.96
CA GLU A 58 -19.70 -5.21 -12.74
C GLU A 58 -19.08 -6.56 -12.33
N GLN A 59 -17.99 -6.98 -13.02
CA GLN A 59 -17.29 -8.22 -12.69
C GLN A 59 -16.71 -8.15 -11.27
N ARG A 60 -16.07 -7.01 -10.93
CA ARG A 60 -15.50 -6.79 -9.59
C ARG A 60 -16.58 -6.75 -8.53
N THR A 61 -17.67 -6.03 -8.77
CA THR A 61 -18.80 -5.93 -7.84
C THR A 61 -19.44 -7.30 -7.59
N ALA A 62 -19.61 -8.13 -8.63
CA ALA A 62 -20.15 -9.47 -8.49
C ALA A 62 -19.27 -10.36 -7.57
N TRP A 63 -17.93 -10.22 -7.65
CA TRP A 63 -17.04 -10.90 -6.73
C TRP A 63 -17.16 -10.35 -5.30
N LEU A 64 -17.18 -9.02 -5.12
CA LEU A 64 -17.38 -8.40 -3.80
C LEU A 64 -18.68 -8.91 -3.13
N ASP A 65 -19.76 -8.99 -3.91
CA ASP A 65 -21.06 -9.47 -3.40
C ASP A 65 -20.97 -10.95 -2.98
N SER A 66 -20.28 -11.80 -3.76
CA SER A 66 -20.09 -13.21 -3.43
C SER A 66 -19.32 -13.40 -2.13
N GLU A 67 -18.34 -12.54 -1.84
CA GLU A 67 -17.52 -12.57 -0.62
C GLU A 67 -18.09 -11.71 0.52
N ARG A 68 -19.26 -11.06 0.32
CA ARG A 68 -19.94 -10.20 1.30
C ARG A 68 -19.08 -9.00 1.71
N ILE A 69 -18.37 -8.43 0.76
CA ILE A 69 -17.60 -7.19 0.93
C ILE A 69 -18.45 -6.05 0.40
N ASP A 70 -18.81 -5.12 1.28
CA ASP A 70 -19.66 -3.99 0.93
C ASP A 70 -18.89 -2.91 0.17
N ARG A 71 -17.63 -2.68 0.54
CA ARG A 71 -16.80 -1.62 -0.02
C ARG A 71 -15.33 -2.04 -0.11
N GLN A 72 -14.64 -1.58 -1.15
CA GLN A 72 -13.23 -1.86 -1.36
C GLN A 72 -12.44 -0.55 -1.55
N LEU A 73 -11.30 -0.43 -0.87
CA LEU A 73 -10.31 0.61 -1.13
C LEU A 73 -9.40 0.12 -2.25
N VAL A 74 -9.26 0.93 -3.29
CA VAL A 74 -8.48 0.56 -4.48
C VAL A 74 -7.34 1.55 -4.71
N ALA A 75 -6.12 1.01 -4.84
CA ALA A 75 -4.93 1.71 -5.32
C ALA A 75 -4.64 1.31 -6.77
N THR A 76 -3.92 2.12 -7.52
CA THR A 76 -3.34 1.64 -8.78
C THR A 76 -2.25 0.59 -8.49
N TRP A 77 -1.88 -0.20 -9.50
CA TRP A 77 -0.82 -1.18 -9.33
C TRP A 77 0.51 -0.50 -8.97
N PRO A 78 1.14 -0.81 -7.81
CA PRO A 78 2.34 -0.08 -7.36
C PRO A 78 3.50 -0.14 -8.35
N ASP A 79 3.68 -1.22 -9.11
CA ASP A 79 4.76 -1.32 -10.12
C ASP A 79 4.65 -0.28 -11.25
N ILE A 80 3.50 0.41 -11.40
CA ILE A 80 3.36 1.50 -12.36
C ILE A 80 3.56 2.90 -11.76
N TYR A 81 3.98 3.01 -10.50
CA TYR A 81 4.29 4.33 -9.91
C TYR A 81 5.49 5.01 -10.58
N ALA A 82 6.42 4.19 -11.09
CA ALA A 82 7.49 4.66 -11.98
C ALA A 82 8.34 5.81 -11.40
N TYR A 83 8.82 5.65 -10.20
CA TYR A 83 9.62 6.64 -9.49
C TYR A 83 10.95 7.02 -10.18
N GLY A 84 11.43 6.22 -11.14
CA GLY A 84 12.60 6.52 -11.98
C GLY A 84 12.33 7.53 -13.11
N LEU A 85 11.11 8.05 -13.28
CA LEU A 85 10.80 9.11 -14.23
C LEU A 85 11.47 10.44 -13.82
N LEU A 86 11.70 11.32 -14.80
CA LEU A 86 12.14 12.69 -14.49
C LEU A 86 11.14 13.39 -13.57
N PRO A 87 11.55 14.27 -12.65
CA PRO A 87 10.68 14.83 -11.61
C PRO A 87 9.36 15.38 -12.15
N LYS A 88 9.36 16.21 -13.19
CA LYS A 88 8.15 16.77 -13.79
C LYS A 88 7.27 15.70 -14.44
N GLN A 89 7.86 14.66 -15.00
CA GLN A 89 7.15 13.53 -15.59
C GLN A 89 6.48 12.68 -14.50
N CYS A 90 7.21 12.44 -13.40
CA CYS A 90 6.69 11.69 -12.25
C CYS A 90 5.48 12.40 -11.63
N VAL A 91 5.55 13.73 -11.42
CA VAL A 91 4.42 14.54 -10.94
C VAL A 91 3.22 14.41 -11.89
N ALA A 92 3.41 14.61 -13.19
CA ALA A 92 2.33 14.53 -14.17
C ALA A 92 1.73 13.11 -14.26
N TRP A 93 2.56 12.09 -14.12
CA TRP A 93 2.12 10.69 -14.13
C TRP A 93 1.28 10.35 -12.90
N HIS A 94 1.73 10.72 -11.69
CA HIS A 94 0.96 10.49 -10.47
C HIS A 94 -0.36 11.27 -10.45
N ALA A 95 -0.38 12.49 -10.97
CA ALA A 95 -1.63 13.23 -11.17
C ALA A 95 -2.59 12.48 -12.08
N LEU A 96 -2.10 11.90 -13.18
CA LEU A 96 -2.94 11.10 -14.10
C LEU A 96 -3.44 9.81 -13.44
N LEU A 97 -2.59 9.10 -12.68
CA LEU A 97 -3.00 7.91 -11.92
C LEU A 97 -4.15 8.25 -10.97
N ASN A 98 -4.00 9.31 -10.21
CA ASN A 98 -4.99 9.75 -9.23
C ASN A 98 -6.29 10.23 -9.87
N ASP A 99 -6.22 11.06 -10.92
CA ASP A 99 -7.40 11.59 -11.60
C ASP A 99 -8.25 10.48 -12.21
N THR A 100 -7.61 9.52 -12.86
CA THR A 100 -8.33 8.41 -13.52
C THR A 100 -8.92 7.44 -12.51
N LEU A 101 -8.24 7.15 -11.41
CA LEU A 101 -8.75 6.24 -10.38
C LEU A 101 -9.86 6.93 -9.57
N ALA A 102 -9.72 8.21 -9.22
CA ALA A 102 -10.75 8.98 -8.54
C ALA A 102 -12.03 9.03 -9.39
N GLY A 103 -11.90 9.36 -10.68
CA GLY A 103 -13.05 9.38 -11.61
C GLY A 103 -13.74 8.01 -11.69
N TRP A 104 -12.98 6.92 -11.78
CA TRP A 104 -13.58 5.58 -11.79
C TRP A 104 -14.31 5.25 -10.47
N CYS A 105 -13.77 5.66 -9.32
CA CYS A 105 -14.45 5.49 -8.03
C CYS A 105 -15.72 6.34 -7.93
N ASP A 106 -15.70 7.55 -8.47
CA ASP A 106 -16.87 8.44 -8.51
C ASP A 106 -17.99 7.88 -9.41
N ASP A 107 -17.63 7.26 -10.56
CA ASP A 107 -18.59 6.57 -11.44
C ASP A 107 -19.21 5.33 -10.77
N ASN A 108 -18.54 4.75 -9.76
CA ASN A 108 -18.97 3.54 -9.06
C ASN A 108 -19.14 3.80 -7.55
N THR A 109 -19.83 4.92 -7.24
CA THR A 109 -20.00 5.39 -5.86
C THR A 109 -20.61 4.36 -4.92
N GLY A 110 -20.13 4.36 -3.68
CA GLY A 110 -20.61 3.47 -2.62
C GLY A 110 -19.89 2.12 -2.56
N ARG A 111 -19.29 1.64 -3.66
CA ARG A 111 -18.59 0.35 -3.70
C ARG A 111 -17.07 0.50 -3.62
N PHE A 112 -16.53 1.58 -4.14
CA PHE A 112 -15.07 1.79 -4.18
C PHE A 112 -14.69 3.11 -3.52
N ALA A 113 -13.50 3.13 -2.95
CA ALA A 113 -12.87 4.31 -2.40
C ALA A 113 -11.42 4.38 -2.90
N PHE A 114 -11.01 5.55 -3.31
CA PHE A 114 -9.75 5.79 -3.98
C PHE A 114 -8.59 5.93 -2.98
N VAL A 115 -7.54 5.15 -3.19
CA VAL A 115 -6.24 5.25 -2.52
C VAL A 115 -5.28 5.95 -3.49
N ALA A 116 -4.73 7.09 -3.09
CA ALA A 116 -3.85 7.89 -3.92
C ALA A 116 -2.46 7.28 -4.06
N SER A 117 -1.71 7.74 -5.05
CA SER A 117 -0.25 7.60 -5.16
C SER A 117 0.41 8.97 -5.20
N VAL A 118 1.70 9.08 -4.88
CA VAL A 118 2.44 10.34 -4.84
C VAL A 118 3.81 10.22 -5.49
N PRO A 119 4.32 11.28 -6.15
CA PRO A 119 5.61 11.24 -6.84
C PRO A 119 6.79 11.26 -5.84
N LEU A 120 7.48 10.14 -5.71
CA LEU A 120 8.69 10.02 -4.90
C LEU A 120 9.96 10.09 -5.79
N PRO A 121 11.11 10.48 -5.23
CA PRO A 121 11.42 10.75 -3.81
C PRO A 121 11.29 12.23 -3.39
N ASN A 122 10.72 13.13 -4.20
CA ASN A 122 10.61 14.53 -3.84
C ASN A 122 9.48 14.73 -2.81
N ALA A 123 9.83 15.15 -1.59
CA ALA A 123 8.89 15.27 -0.48
C ALA A 123 7.84 16.37 -0.69
N GLU A 124 8.23 17.51 -1.28
CA GLU A 124 7.34 18.65 -1.52
C GLU A 124 6.34 18.33 -2.63
N ASP A 125 6.79 17.73 -3.74
CA ASP A 125 5.92 17.29 -4.81
C ASP A 125 4.95 16.20 -4.31
N ALA A 126 5.44 15.27 -3.47
CA ALA A 126 4.62 14.22 -2.87
C ALA A 126 3.56 14.79 -1.92
N ALA A 127 3.92 15.77 -1.09
CA ALA A 127 2.99 16.44 -0.18
C ALA A 127 1.94 17.26 -0.94
N ALA A 128 2.34 17.97 -1.99
CA ALA A 128 1.44 18.73 -2.84
C ALA A 128 0.43 17.83 -3.56
N GLU A 129 0.90 16.72 -4.13
CA GLU A 129 0.01 15.75 -4.79
C GLU A 129 -0.91 15.05 -3.78
N LEU A 130 -0.44 14.73 -2.58
CA LEU A 130 -1.29 14.18 -1.52
C LEU A 130 -2.41 15.14 -1.14
N ALA A 131 -2.11 16.43 -0.99
CA ALA A 131 -3.11 17.45 -0.69
C ALA A 131 -4.14 17.59 -1.84
N ARG A 132 -3.67 17.54 -3.11
CA ARG A 132 -4.53 17.56 -4.30
C ARG A 132 -5.43 16.31 -4.33
N ALA A 133 -4.87 15.13 -4.13
CA ALA A 133 -5.61 13.87 -4.10
C ALA A 133 -6.62 13.81 -2.95
N ALA A 134 -6.29 14.41 -1.79
CA ALA A 134 -7.25 14.57 -0.69
C ALA A 134 -8.48 15.36 -1.11
N ASN A 135 -8.31 16.41 -1.91
CA ASN A 135 -9.44 17.20 -2.45
C ASN A 135 -10.24 16.41 -3.49
N LEU A 136 -9.62 15.47 -4.19
CA LEU A 136 -10.32 14.50 -5.07
C LEU A 136 -11.02 13.38 -4.28
N GLY A 137 -10.85 13.31 -2.96
CA GLY A 137 -11.52 12.33 -2.10
C GLY A 137 -10.69 11.11 -1.75
N ALA A 138 -9.36 11.17 -1.88
CA ALA A 138 -8.50 10.10 -1.41
C ALA A 138 -8.75 9.78 0.06
N VAL A 139 -8.89 8.50 0.38
CA VAL A 139 -9.10 8.01 1.76
C VAL A 139 -7.81 7.49 2.39
N ALA A 140 -6.81 7.18 1.58
CA ALA A 140 -5.46 6.76 1.96
C ALA A 140 -4.49 7.13 0.84
N VAL A 141 -3.20 6.99 1.09
CA VAL A 141 -2.14 7.05 0.08
C VAL A 141 -1.29 5.79 0.16
N MET A 142 -0.92 5.23 -0.97
CA MET A 142 -0.01 4.08 -1.04
C MET A 142 1.35 4.52 -1.57
N VAL A 143 2.42 4.11 -0.89
CA VAL A 143 3.81 4.35 -1.27
C VAL A 143 4.60 3.06 -1.25
N SER A 144 5.71 3.03 -1.98
CA SER A 144 6.61 1.88 -1.97
C SER A 144 7.39 1.76 -0.65
N SER A 145 7.74 0.53 -0.28
CA SER A 145 8.69 0.23 0.81
C SER A 145 10.11 0.70 0.51
N ASN A 146 10.44 0.87 -0.77
CA ASN A 146 11.70 1.44 -1.25
C ASN A 146 11.49 2.25 -2.53
N VAL A 147 12.38 3.17 -2.84
CA VAL A 147 12.43 3.92 -4.10
C VAL A 147 13.79 3.64 -4.74
N GLU A 148 13.78 2.96 -5.90
CA GLU A 148 14.99 2.60 -6.64
C GLU A 148 16.07 1.92 -5.75
N GLY A 149 15.62 1.07 -4.81
CA GLY A 149 16.50 0.31 -3.91
C GLY A 149 16.90 1.05 -2.62
N GLN A 150 16.53 2.29 -2.44
CA GLN A 150 16.71 3.02 -1.18
C GLN A 150 15.46 2.86 -0.31
N ASN A 151 15.61 2.42 0.94
CA ASN A 151 14.49 2.20 1.83
C ASN A 151 13.73 3.50 2.12
N ILE A 152 12.42 3.40 2.22
CA ILE A 152 11.51 4.57 2.36
C ILE A 152 11.84 5.44 3.59
N GLY A 153 12.30 4.85 4.70
CA GLY A 153 12.67 5.59 5.91
C GLY A 153 14.01 6.32 5.84
N GLU A 154 14.83 6.06 4.80
CA GLU A 154 16.11 6.75 4.56
C GLU A 154 15.95 7.99 3.68
N LEU A 155 14.77 8.16 3.08
CA LEU A 155 14.47 9.30 2.21
C LEU A 155 14.02 10.50 3.05
N PRO A 156 14.36 11.73 2.64
CA PRO A 156 13.97 12.95 3.34
C PRO A 156 12.51 13.33 3.05
N LEU A 157 11.55 12.51 3.52
CA LEU A 157 10.12 12.63 3.20
C LEU A 157 9.31 13.34 4.29
N ASP A 158 9.90 14.15 5.14
CA ASP A 158 9.23 14.77 6.29
C ASP A 158 8.03 15.64 5.88
N ALA A 159 8.08 16.34 4.73
CA ALA A 159 6.94 17.09 4.20
C ALA A 159 5.73 16.17 3.87
N LEU A 160 6.00 14.99 3.29
CA LEU A 160 4.95 14.00 3.03
C LEU A 160 4.34 13.47 4.35
N TRP A 161 5.19 13.11 5.33
CA TRP A 161 4.73 12.61 6.62
C TRP A 161 3.91 13.65 7.38
N ALA A 162 4.33 14.90 7.37
CA ALA A 162 3.60 16.03 7.95
C ALA A 162 2.24 16.24 7.26
N SER A 163 2.21 16.25 5.93
CA SER A 163 0.98 16.39 5.14
C SER A 163 -0.01 15.26 5.44
N ALA A 164 0.45 14.00 5.42
CA ALA A 164 -0.37 12.84 5.73
C ALA A 164 -0.98 12.90 7.14
N SER A 165 -0.15 13.32 8.12
CA SER A 165 -0.57 13.50 9.51
C SER A 165 -1.64 14.59 9.66
N GLN A 166 -1.44 15.77 9.05
CA GLN A 166 -2.37 16.90 9.09
C GLN A 166 -3.71 16.57 8.43
N LEU A 167 -3.67 15.93 7.27
CA LEU A 167 -4.84 15.53 6.51
C LEU A 167 -5.54 14.30 7.11
N ARG A 168 -4.91 13.65 8.10
CA ARG A 168 -5.35 12.36 8.68
C ARG A 168 -5.59 11.31 7.59
N ILE A 169 -4.66 11.23 6.64
CA ILE A 169 -4.65 10.25 5.57
C ILE A 169 -3.67 9.13 5.93
N PRO A 170 -4.12 7.88 6.11
CA PRO A 170 -3.24 6.74 6.34
C PRO A 170 -2.29 6.53 5.16
N VAL A 171 -1.04 6.20 5.47
CA VAL A 171 -0.02 5.83 4.47
C VAL A 171 0.14 4.32 4.44
N MET A 172 -0.17 3.72 3.31
CA MET A 172 -0.02 2.29 3.07
C MET A 172 1.38 2.03 2.49
N ILE A 173 2.13 1.17 3.15
CA ILE A 173 3.47 0.75 2.71
C ILE A 173 3.33 -0.55 1.93
N HIS A 174 3.68 -0.53 0.65
CA HIS A 174 3.54 -1.67 -0.24
C HIS A 174 4.88 -1.99 -0.94
N PRO A 175 5.27 -3.25 -1.11
CA PRO A 175 6.47 -3.61 -1.85
C PRO A 175 6.30 -3.36 -3.36
N MET A 176 7.41 -3.17 -4.07
CA MET A 176 7.45 -2.97 -5.51
C MET A 176 8.56 -3.80 -6.17
N ALA A 177 8.41 -4.03 -7.49
CA ALA A 177 9.39 -4.75 -8.29
C ALA A 177 10.62 -3.91 -8.70
N SER A 178 10.71 -2.61 -8.32
CA SER A 178 11.75 -1.68 -8.77
C SER A 178 13.17 -2.05 -8.31
N ALA A 179 13.29 -2.83 -7.25
CA ALA A 179 14.59 -3.31 -6.74
C ALA A 179 14.64 -4.85 -6.75
N PRO A 180 14.78 -5.50 -7.91
CA PRO A 180 14.74 -6.96 -8.01
C PRO A 180 15.88 -7.62 -7.24
N MET A 181 15.55 -8.68 -6.50
CA MET A 181 16.52 -9.52 -5.81
C MET A 181 16.89 -10.71 -6.72
N PRO A 182 18.12 -10.80 -7.28
CA PRO A 182 18.49 -11.86 -8.21
C PRO A 182 18.26 -13.28 -7.67
N ARG A 183 18.44 -13.49 -6.35
CA ARG A 183 18.19 -14.77 -5.69
C ARG A 183 16.72 -15.17 -5.62
N ALA A 184 15.80 -14.23 -5.80
CA ALA A 184 14.36 -14.45 -5.77
C ALA A 184 13.75 -14.64 -7.18
N ALA A 185 14.53 -14.60 -8.25
CA ALA A 185 14.05 -14.60 -9.63
C ALA A 185 13.33 -15.90 -10.07
N LYS A 186 13.48 -17.00 -9.34
CA LYS A 186 12.89 -18.30 -9.67
C LYS A 186 11.92 -18.78 -8.60
N PHE A 187 11.09 -19.77 -8.95
CA PHE A 187 10.18 -20.48 -8.03
C PHE A 187 9.13 -19.62 -7.33
N GLY A 188 8.79 -18.46 -7.88
CA GLY A 188 7.84 -17.54 -7.25
C GLY A 188 8.39 -16.85 -6.00
N LEU A 189 9.71 -16.89 -5.75
CA LEU A 189 10.32 -16.33 -4.55
C LEU A 189 10.21 -14.79 -4.50
N THR A 190 10.04 -14.11 -5.64
CA THR A 190 9.72 -12.68 -5.65
C THR A 190 8.43 -12.40 -4.88
N GLN A 191 7.37 -13.15 -5.17
CA GLN A 191 6.07 -12.97 -4.52
C GLN A 191 6.07 -13.49 -3.07
N SER A 192 6.66 -14.68 -2.85
CA SER A 192 6.55 -15.35 -1.56
C SER A 192 7.58 -14.90 -0.52
N VAL A 193 8.71 -14.33 -0.95
CA VAL A 193 9.82 -13.94 -0.06
C VAL A 193 10.19 -12.47 -0.25
N GLN A 194 10.57 -12.05 -1.48
CA GLN A 194 11.15 -10.73 -1.67
C GLN A 194 10.18 -9.63 -1.21
N TYR A 195 8.92 -9.65 -1.65
CA TYR A 195 7.96 -8.59 -1.33
C TYR A 195 7.72 -8.47 0.18
N THR A 196 7.60 -9.59 0.90
CA THR A 196 7.43 -9.54 2.35
C THR A 196 8.69 -9.03 3.08
N PHE A 197 9.89 -9.33 2.54
CA PHE A 197 11.14 -8.80 3.09
C PHE A 197 11.35 -7.33 2.72
N ASP A 198 10.95 -6.88 1.54
CA ASP A 198 10.99 -5.45 1.16
C ASP A 198 10.10 -4.62 2.11
N THR A 199 8.89 -5.11 2.42
CA THR A 199 8.04 -4.49 3.44
C THR A 199 8.75 -4.44 4.79
N THR A 200 9.43 -5.52 5.18
CA THR A 200 10.17 -5.60 6.46
C THR A 200 11.31 -4.59 6.51
N LEU A 201 12.07 -4.43 5.43
CA LEU A 201 13.16 -3.44 5.33
C LEU A 201 12.60 -2.02 5.37
N GLY A 202 11.52 -1.74 4.63
CA GLY A 202 10.84 -0.45 4.65
C GLY A 202 10.36 -0.07 6.05
N VAL A 203 9.66 -0.99 6.74
CA VAL A 203 9.20 -0.80 8.12
C VAL A 203 10.37 -0.58 9.07
N GLY A 204 11.41 -1.42 8.96
CA GLY A 204 12.62 -1.28 9.77
C GLY A 204 13.26 0.09 9.60
N SER A 205 13.40 0.56 8.35
CA SER A 205 13.97 1.87 8.06
C SER A 205 13.14 3.02 8.65
N LEU A 206 11.80 2.96 8.57
CA LEU A 206 10.89 3.95 9.15
C LEU A 206 10.98 4.00 10.68
N ILE A 207 11.14 2.84 11.33
CA ILE A 207 11.32 2.76 12.78
C ILE A 207 12.69 3.32 13.15
N PHE A 208 13.78 2.75 12.59
CA PHE A 208 15.13 3.08 13.01
C PHE A 208 15.52 4.54 12.72
N SER A 209 14.99 5.15 11.64
CA SER A 209 15.21 6.56 11.33
C SER A 209 14.37 7.52 12.18
N GLY A 210 13.56 7.02 13.12
CA GLY A 210 12.77 7.85 14.03
C GLY A 210 11.57 8.57 13.39
N VAL A 211 11.12 8.16 12.21
CA VAL A 211 9.93 8.76 11.55
C VAL A 211 8.71 8.70 12.47
N LEU A 212 8.48 7.56 13.14
CA LEU A 212 7.33 7.39 14.04
C LEU A 212 7.43 8.21 15.34
N ASP A 213 8.64 8.63 15.73
CA ASP A 213 8.82 9.55 16.85
C ASP A 213 8.61 11.00 16.44
N ARG A 214 9.09 11.39 15.22
CA ARG A 214 8.87 12.75 14.67
C ARG A 214 7.41 12.99 14.29
N PHE A 215 6.70 11.95 13.84
CA PHE A 215 5.31 12.02 13.38
C PHE A 215 4.40 11.04 14.14
N PRO A 216 4.13 11.27 15.44
CA PRO A 216 3.39 10.32 16.28
C PRO A 216 1.91 10.16 15.90
N SER A 217 1.35 11.10 15.13
CA SER A 217 -0.01 11.02 14.58
C SER A 217 -0.10 10.36 13.20
N LEU A 218 1.05 10.01 12.59
CA LEU A 218 1.10 9.31 11.32
C LEU A 218 0.53 7.90 11.47
N THR A 219 -0.45 7.57 10.64
CA THR A 219 -1.00 6.21 10.58
C THR A 219 -0.34 5.46 9.44
N LEU A 220 0.51 4.48 9.76
CA LEU A 220 1.09 3.55 8.79
C LEU A 220 0.24 2.30 8.70
N VAL A 221 -0.09 1.88 7.47
CA VAL A 221 -0.78 0.63 7.17
C VAL A 221 0.20 -0.27 6.42
N LEU A 222 0.46 -1.43 6.95
CA LEU A 222 1.46 -2.34 6.42
C LEU A 222 0.80 -3.45 5.62
N SER A 223 1.19 -3.56 4.36
CA SER A 223 0.73 -4.62 3.47
C SER A 223 1.27 -5.98 3.89
N HIS A 224 0.52 -7.03 3.56
CA HIS A 224 0.90 -8.44 3.77
C HIS A 224 1.26 -8.74 5.23
N GLY A 225 0.40 -8.28 6.16
CA GLY A 225 0.60 -8.46 7.59
C GLY A 225 1.88 -7.82 8.14
N GLY A 226 2.46 -6.84 7.44
CA GLY A 226 3.72 -6.20 7.80
C GLY A 226 4.96 -7.02 7.44
N GLY A 227 4.82 -7.97 6.48
CA GLY A 227 5.91 -8.82 6.03
C GLY A 227 6.44 -9.73 7.15
N ALA A 228 7.74 -9.76 7.33
CA ALA A 228 8.38 -10.52 8.41
C ALA A 228 8.65 -9.67 9.67
N TYR A 229 8.32 -8.36 9.68
CA TYR A 229 8.57 -7.49 10.83
C TYR A 229 7.95 -8.03 12.14
N PRO A 230 6.67 -8.48 12.18
CA PRO A 230 6.08 -9.00 13.41
C PRO A 230 6.87 -10.16 14.03
N TYR A 231 7.40 -11.04 13.18
CA TYR A 231 8.24 -12.16 13.63
C TYR A 231 9.64 -11.70 14.08
N LEU A 232 10.18 -10.65 13.49
CA LEU A 232 11.54 -10.16 13.73
C LEU A 232 11.62 -9.03 14.77
N ALA A 233 10.51 -8.57 15.33
CA ALA A 233 10.45 -7.40 16.22
C ALA A 233 11.44 -7.50 17.40
N GLY A 234 11.54 -8.66 18.07
CA GLY A 234 12.52 -8.88 19.13
C GLY A 234 13.98 -8.84 18.65
N ARG A 235 14.25 -9.24 17.39
CA ARG A 235 15.59 -9.12 16.82
C ARG A 235 15.94 -7.66 16.53
N PHE A 236 14.96 -6.85 16.12
CA PHE A 236 15.13 -5.41 15.97
C PHE A 236 15.48 -4.74 17.28
N ASP A 237 14.85 -5.13 18.40
CA ASP A 237 15.16 -4.60 19.73
C ASP A 237 16.61 -4.85 20.13
N ILE A 238 17.10 -6.08 19.92
CA ILE A 238 18.48 -6.45 20.22
C ILE A 238 19.48 -5.63 19.39
N MET A 239 19.18 -5.38 18.10
CA MET A 239 20.04 -4.57 17.24
C MET A 239 19.98 -3.09 17.64
N HIS A 240 18.79 -2.57 17.91
CA HIS A 240 18.60 -1.19 18.39
C HIS A 240 19.38 -0.91 19.68
N ALA A 241 19.38 -1.84 20.64
CA ALA A 241 20.10 -1.72 21.90
C ALA A 241 21.63 -1.67 21.70
N ARG A 242 22.14 -2.16 20.57
CA ARG A 242 23.57 -2.22 20.22
C ARG A 242 24.03 -1.08 19.33
N MET A 243 23.11 -0.27 18.78
CA MET A 243 23.47 0.86 17.93
C MET A 243 24.17 1.95 18.76
N ASP A 244 25.22 2.51 18.19
CA ASP A 244 25.81 3.74 18.73
C ASP A 244 24.90 4.93 18.39
N LYS A 245 24.28 5.48 19.40
CA LYS A 245 23.35 6.61 19.29
C LYS A 245 24.02 7.97 19.49
N SER A 246 25.31 7.99 19.83
CA SER A 246 26.00 9.22 20.21
C SER A 246 26.21 10.20 19.05
N SER A 247 26.18 9.69 17.80
CA SER A 247 26.39 10.47 16.57
C SER A 247 25.14 10.63 15.71
N GLN A 248 24.00 10.11 16.12
CA GLN A 248 22.76 10.08 15.33
C GLN A 248 21.61 10.71 16.10
N SER A 249 21.21 11.92 15.71
CA SER A 249 20.05 12.61 16.30
C SER A 249 18.70 12.01 15.90
N ASP A 250 18.66 11.28 14.77
CA ASP A 250 17.42 10.84 14.13
C ASP A 250 17.28 9.31 14.17
N VAL A 251 17.47 8.72 15.35
CA VAL A 251 17.23 7.30 15.57
C VAL A 251 16.03 7.07 16.49
N ALA A 252 15.38 5.94 16.34
CA ALA A 252 14.27 5.54 17.21
C ALA A 252 14.61 5.71 18.68
N GLN A 253 13.72 6.39 19.40
CA GLN A 253 13.90 6.66 20.83
C GLN A 253 13.51 5.46 21.71
N ARG A 254 12.68 4.56 21.19
CA ARG A 254 12.13 3.41 21.89
C ARG A 254 12.54 2.10 21.24
N ALA A 255 12.39 0.99 21.94
CA ALA A 255 12.58 -0.33 21.37
C ALA A 255 11.66 -0.53 20.16
N PRO A 256 12.19 -1.02 19.01
CA PRO A 256 11.41 -1.21 17.78
C PRO A 256 10.11 -1.98 17.94
N SER A 257 10.06 -3.01 18.81
CA SER A 257 8.84 -3.76 19.07
C SER A 257 7.71 -2.91 19.67
N SER A 258 8.04 -1.83 20.37
CA SER A 258 7.03 -0.93 20.98
C SER A 258 6.23 -0.13 19.94
N TYR A 259 6.72 -0.02 18.69
CA TYR A 259 5.99 0.63 17.60
C TYR A 259 4.99 -0.31 16.95
N ALA A 260 5.05 -1.62 17.17
CA ALA A 260 4.16 -2.59 16.53
C ALA A 260 2.67 -2.25 16.72
N GLN A 261 2.30 -1.81 17.93
CA GLN A 261 0.92 -1.45 18.24
C GLN A 261 0.52 -0.03 17.78
N GLN A 262 1.42 0.74 17.15
CA GLN A 262 1.12 2.04 16.55
C GLN A 262 0.75 1.91 15.07
N MET A 263 1.25 0.87 14.41
CA MET A 263 0.98 0.58 13.00
C MET A 263 -0.28 -0.25 12.85
N VAL A 264 -0.80 -0.28 11.64
CA VAL A 264 -1.98 -1.05 11.21
C VAL A 264 -1.51 -2.13 10.24
N TYR A 265 -2.15 -3.28 10.25
CA TYR A 265 -1.75 -4.43 9.44
C TYR A 265 -2.96 -4.97 8.70
N ASP A 266 -2.80 -5.29 7.42
CA ASP A 266 -3.83 -6.06 6.74
C ASP A 266 -3.80 -7.54 7.13
N SER A 267 -4.84 -8.27 6.74
CA SER A 267 -5.01 -9.68 7.10
C SER A 267 -4.37 -10.65 6.09
N ILE A 268 -3.58 -10.16 5.12
CA ILE A 268 -3.08 -10.95 3.99
C ILE A 268 -1.83 -11.72 4.40
N VAL A 269 -2.00 -12.82 5.11
CA VAL A 269 -0.90 -13.70 5.57
C VAL A 269 -1.09 -15.17 5.16
N HIS A 270 -2.17 -15.49 4.45
CA HIS A 270 -2.47 -16.76 3.78
C HIS A 270 -2.48 -18.03 4.67
N ALA A 271 -2.39 -17.89 6.00
CA ALA A 271 -2.46 -19.03 6.91
C ALA A 271 -3.03 -18.64 8.29
N PRO A 272 -3.85 -19.53 8.90
CA PRO A 272 -4.54 -19.23 10.15
C PRO A 272 -3.59 -18.95 11.33
N LYS A 273 -2.54 -19.74 11.49
CA LYS A 273 -1.58 -19.58 12.62
C LYS A 273 -0.78 -18.28 12.56
N PRO A 274 -0.18 -17.89 11.41
CA PRO A 274 0.47 -16.58 11.27
C PRO A 274 -0.49 -15.42 11.52
N LEU A 275 -1.74 -15.49 11.04
CA LEU A 275 -2.72 -14.43 11.27
C LEU A 275 -3.09 -14.32 12.75
N ARG A 276 -3.21 -15.44 13.46
CA ARG A 276 -3.43 -15.42 14.90
C ARG A 276 -2.24 -14.85 15.66
N PHE A 277 -1.03 -15.28 15.31
CA PHE A 277 0.20 -14.73 15.89
C PHE A 277 0.28 -13.20 15.70
N LEU A 278 -0.03 -12.71 14.50
CA LEU A 278 -0.07 -11.27 14.23
C LEU A 278 -1.06 -10.56 15.17
N ALA A 279 -2.29 -11.09 15.28
CA ALA A 279 -3.31 -10.53 16.17
C ALA A 279 -2.89 -10.51 17.65
N ASP A 280 -2.25 -11.58 18.12
CA ASP A 280 -1.78 -11.69 19.49
C ASP A 280 -0.64 -10.70 19.78
N LEU A 281 0.19 -10.38 18.78
CA LEU A 281 1.30 -9.44 18.91
C LEU A 281 0.83 -7.97 18.89
N VAL A 282 0.00 -7.61 17.90
CA VAL A 282 -0.33 -6.19 17.64
C VAL A 282 -1.68 -5.76 18.22
N GLY A 283 -2.54 -6.71 18.56
CA GLY A 283 -3.92 -6.50 18.99
C GLY A 283 -4.90 -6.41 17.83
N ILE A 284 -6.11 -6.92 18.05
CA ILE A 284 -7.19 -6.93 17.02
C ILE A 284 -7.52 -5.52 16.53
N ASP A 285 -7.41 -4.51 17.38
CA ASP A 285 -7.67 -3.11 17.03
C ASP A 285 -6.70 -2.53 15.99
N ARG A 286 -5.63 -3.25 15.65
CA ARG A 286 -4.63 -2.88 14.64
C ARG A 286 -4.72 -3.72 13.36
N LEU A 287 -5.65 -4.67 13.30
CA LEU A 287 -5.89 -5.45 12.09
C LEU A 287 -7.04 -4.84 11.26
N VAL A 288 -6.88 -4.92 9.96
CA VAL A 288 -7.90 -4.56 8.97
C VAL A 288 -8.03 -5.67 7.92
N LEU A 289 -9.23 -5.86 7.38
CA LEU A 289 -9.43 -6.81 6.30
C LEU A 289 -8.77 -6.28 5.02
N GLY A 290 -7.92 -7.09 4.41
CA GLY A 290 -7.32 -6.83 3.10
C GLY A 290 -7.34 -8.08 2.24
N THR A 291 -7.33 -7.91 0.91
CA THR A 291 -7.38 -9.04 -0.03
C THR A 291 -6.21 -9.09 -0.99
N ASP A 292 -5.56 -7.98 -1.30
CA ASP A 292 -4.61 -7.85 -2.42
C ASP A 292 -5.25 -8.21 -3.78
N TYR A 293 -6.57 -8.03 -3.88
CA TYR A 293 -7.31 -8.32 -5.10
C TYR A 293 -6.79 -7.45 -6.23
N SER A 294 -6.43 -8.03 -7.13
CA SER A 294 -6.29 -8.45 -8.50
C SER A 294 -5.03 -9.30 -8.75
N PHE A 295 -4.21 -9.57 -7.77
CA PHE A 295 -2.98 -10.34 -7.95
C PHE A 295 -3.18 -11.84 -7.70
N PRO A 296 -2.32 -12.71 -8.27
CA PRO A 296 -2.43 -14.16 -8.05
C PRO A 296 -2.38 -14.60 -6.59
N PRO A 297 -1.59 -13.96 -5.70
CA PRO A 297 -1.58 -14.31 -4.28
C PRO A 297 -2.70 -13.65 -3.46
N ALA A 298 -3.75 -13.11 -4.07
CA ALA A 298 -4.85 -12.49 -3.35
C ALA A 298 -5.56 -13.49 -2.41
N ASP A 299 -6.02 -13.02 -1.25
CA ASP A 299 -6.98 -13.76 -0.43
C ASP A 299 -8.40 -13.58 -1.01
N LEU A 300 -8.87 -14.59 -1.73
CA LEU A 300 -10.15 -14.53 -2.41
C LEU A 300 -11.34 -14.88 -1.50
N SER A 301 -11.11 -15.23 -0.23
CA SER A 301 -12.18 -15.54 0.74
C SER A 301 -11.81 -15.01 2.14
N PRO A 302 -11.60 -13.67 2.28
CA PRO A 302 -10.94 -13.08 3.44
C PRO A 302 -11.74 -13.28 4.74
N LEU A 303 -13.07 -13.27 4.70
CA LEU A 303 -13.89 -13.58 5.88
C LEU A 303 -13.78 -15.06 6.31
N ALA A 304 -13.56 -15.98 5.37
CA ALA A 304 -13.28 -17.37 5.70
C ALA A 304 -11.89 -17.53 6.33
N SER A 305 -10.89 -16.81 5.83
CA SER A 305 -9.54 -16.77 6.39
C SER A 305 -9.54 -16.29 7.85
N LEU A 306 -10.31 -15.23 8.18
CA LEU A 306 -10.48 -14.77 9.56
C LEU A 306 -11.12 -15.85 10.45
N ARG A 307 -12.19 -16.51 9.97
CA ARG A 307 -12.84 -17.61 10.73
C ARG A 307 -11.88 -18.78 10.96
N ALA A 308 -11.12 -19.18 9.94
CA ALA A 308 -10.13 -20.24 10.03
C ALA A 308 -9.02 -19.92 11.04
N ALA A 309 -8.66 -18.64 11.23
CA ALA A 309 -7.75 -18.18 12.26
C ALA A 309 -8.35 -18.16 13.68
N GLY A 310 -9.61 -18.57 13.84
CA GLY A 310 -10.28 -18.68 15.15
C GLY A 310 -10.79 -17.34 15.69
N PHE A 311 -10.97 -16.32 14.84
CA PHE A 311 -11.66 -15.10 15.26
C PHE A 311 -13.15 -15.33 15.40
N ASN A 312 -13.74 -14.84 16.49
CA ASN A 312 -15.17 -14.87 16.71
C ASN A 312 -15.88 -13.75 15.92
N ALA A 313 -17.21 -13.73 15.94
CA ALA A 313 -18.00 -12.75 15.17
C ALA A 313 -17.69 -11.29 15.58
N THR A 314 -17.42 -11.05 16.85
CA THR A 314 -17.06 -9.70 17.36
C THR A 314 -15.70 -9.28 16.83
N ASP A 315 -14.72 -10.17 16.85
CA ASP A 315 -13.37 -9.90 16.32
C ASP A 315 -13.43 -9.62 14.81
N ILE A 316 -14.18 -10.44 14.06
CA ILE A 316 -14.35 -10.28 12.61
C ILE A 316 -15.00 -8.93 12.31
N LYS A 317 -16.05 -8.57 13.05
CA LYS A 317 -16.68 -7.25 12.91
C LYS A 317 -15.70 -6.12 13.15
N LYS A 318 -14.86 -6.21 14.20
CA LYS A 318 -13.82 -5.21 14.46
C LYS A 318 -12.85 -5.09 13.28
N ILE A 319 -12.30 -6.22 12.82
CA ILE A 319 -11.28 -6.24 11.75
C ILE A 319 -11.87 -5.74 10.42
N ALA A 320 -13.06 -6.20 10.07
CA ALA A 320 -13.64 -5.96 8.74
C ALA A 320 -14.53 -4.71 8.65
N GLU A 321 -15.01 -4.18 9.79
CA GLU A 321 -15.94 -3.07 9.81
C GLU A 321 -15.44 -1.91 10.68
N ASP A 322 -15.31 -2.10 11.99
CA ASP A 322 -15.10 -0.98 12.92
C ASP A 322 -13.71 -0.34 12.76
N ASN A 323 -12.65 -1.15 12.62
CA ASN A 323 -11.28 -0.66 12.44
C ASN A 323 -11.08 0.13 11.15
N PRO A 324 -11.57 -0.31 9.95
CA PRO A 324 -11.49 0.50 8.74
C PRO A 324 -12.08 1.90 8.93
N TYR A 325 -13.27 2.04 9.52
CA TYR A 325 -13.87 3.36 9.74
C TYR A 325 -13.09 4.23 10.74
N ARG A 326 -12.49 3.62 11.76
CA ARG A 326 -11.70 4.34 12.76
C ARG A 326 -10.34 4.76 12.22
N LEU A 327 -9.68 3.89 11.45
CA LEU A 327 -8.31 4.06 10.99
C LEU A 327 -8.22 4.83 9.66
N PHE A 328 -9.29 4.84 8.88
CA PHE A 328 -9.42 5.60 7.64
C PHE A 328 -10.54 6.63 7.78
N PRO A 329 -10.34 7.72 8.54
CA PRO A 329 -11.43 8.61 8.96
C PRO A 329 -12.15 9.28 7.79
N ARG A 330 -11.51 9.41 6.63
CA ARG A 330 -12.11 9.99 5.42
C ARG A 330 -13.15 9.07 4.75
N LEU A 331 -13.22 7.78 5.14
CA LEU A 331 -14.31 6.88 4.71
C LEU A 331 -15.69 7.33 5.20
N ASN A 332 -15.74 8.10 6.29
CA ASN A 332 -16.98 8.61 6.88
C ASN A 332 -17.52 9.86 6.15
N HIS A 333 -16.71 10.51 5.34
CA HIS A 333 -17.14 11.65 4.55
C HIS A 333 -17.84 11.12 3.28
N ARG A 334 -19.17 11.10 3.29
CA ARG A 334 -19.96 10.89 2.07
C ARG A 334 -19.73 12.11 1.16
N ARG A 335 -19.31 11.89 -0.07
CA ARG A 335 -19.52 12.84 -1.16
C ARG A 335 -20.97 12.83 -1.57
#